data_751b2b90175a8dd23f0fcc2dd6f62aa1
#
_entry.id   751b2b90175a8dd23f0fcc2dd6f62aa1
#
_cell.length_a   1.000
_cell.length_b   1.000
_cell.length_c   1.000
_cell.angle_alpha   90.00
_cell.angle_beta   90.00
_cell.angle_gamma   90.00
#
_symmetry.space_group_name_H-M   'P 1'
#
loop_
_entity.id
_entity.type
_entity.pdbx_description
1 polymer ?
#
loop_
_entity_poly.entity_id
_entity_poly.type
_entity_poly.pdbx_seq_one_letter_code
_entity_poly.pdbx_strand_id
1 'polypeptide(L)'
;MTKDWDELDQKERKLSEQLEEMSHRRFRVEQILRDFEDYDRSLYFSENDLWEASLGSRYAYQLEERNQELQYHRRQMFHDFCDCIDSLKKEERRIEDDIEAIYYKKRKESLK
;
A
#
# COMPACT_ATOMS: atom_id res chain seq x y z
N MET A 1 15.09 -5.95 -38.16
CA MET A 1 14.63 -4.93 -37.20
C MET A 1 15.74 -3.95 -36.90
N THR A 2 15.38 -2.73 -36.62
CA THR A 2 16.34 -1.66 -36.38
C THR A 2 16.89 -1.73 -34.95
N LYS A 3 18.03 -1.11 -34.74
CA LYS A 3 18.62 -0.89 -33.42
C LYS A 3 17.65 -0.16 -32.50
N ASP A 4 16.89 0.81 -33.03
CA ASP A 4 15.89 1.57 -32.28
C ASP A 4 14.78 0.69 -31.74
N TRP A 5 14.31 -0.26 -32.52
CA TRP A 5 13.31 -1.26 -32.09
C TRP A 5 13.83 -2.08 -30.92
N ASP A 6 15.07 -2.55 -30.99
CA ASP A 6 15.68 -3.38 -29.96
C ASP A 6 15.85 -2.60 -28.66
N GLU A 7 16.24 -1.31 -28.73
CA GLU A 7 16.32 -0.43 -27.58
C GLU A 7 14.96 -0.20 -26.92
N LEU A 8 13.92 0.02 -27.73
CA LEU A 8 12.56 0.18 -27.23
C LEU A 8 12.06 -1.10 -26.58
N ASP A 9 12.34 -2.25 -27.18
CA ASP A 9 11.95 -3.55 -26.64
C ASP A 9 12.59 -3.81 -25.27
N GLN A 10 13.88 -3.47 -25.12
CA GLN A 10 14.59 -3.58 -23.83
C GLN A 10 14.00 -2.66 -22.78
N LYS A 11 13.67 -1.42 -23.14
CA LYS A 11 13.03 -0.46 -22.23
C LYS A 11 11.67 -0.97 -21.77
N GLU A 12 10.87 -1.50 -22.70
CA GLU A 12 9.56 -2.07 -22.40
C GLU A 12 9.68 -3.24 -21.40
N ARG A 13 10.64 -4.13 -21.62
CA ARG A 13 10.90 -5.26 -20.70
C ARG A 13 11.26 -4.80 -19.30
N LYS A 14 12.14 -3.81 -19.19
CA LYS A 14 12.55 -3.24 -17.89
C LYS A 14 11.37 -2.61 -17.18
N LEU A 15 10.55 -1.85 -17.90
CA LEU A 15 9.36 -1.23 -17.34
C LEU A 15 8.34 -2.27 -16.89
N SER A 16 8.16 -3.34 -17.66
CA SER A 16 7.26 -4.43 -17.30
C SER A 16 7.72 -5.14 -16.01
N GLU A 17 9.03 -5.34 -15.86
CA GLU A 17 9.61 -5.89 -14.63
C GLU A 17 9.40 -4.96 -13.44
N GLN A 18 9.59 -3.65 -13.64
CA GLN A 18 9.34 -2.65 -12.60
C GLN A 18 7.87 -2.61 -12.20
N LEU A 19 6.97 -2.69 -13.16
CA LEU A 19 5.53 -2.73 -12.91
C LEU A 19 5.15 -3.94 -12.08
N GLU A 20 5.67 -5.11 -12.44
CA GLU A 20 5.44 -6.35 -11.70
C GLU A 20 5.95 -6.25 -10.26
N GLU A 21 7.13 -5.67 -10.06
CA GLU A 21 7.70 -5.44 -8.74
C GLU A 21 6.83 -4.48 -7.92
N MET A 22 6.37 -3.37 -8.51
CA MET A 22 5.51 -2.41 -7.83
C MET A 22 4.16 -3.02 -7.45
N SER A 23 3.55 -3.79 -8.35
CA SER A 23 2.30 -4.50 -8.10
C SER A 23 2.45 -5.50 -6.97
N HIS A 24 3.58 -6.19 -6.91
CA HIS A 24 3.88 -7.14 -5.84
C HIS A 24 4.06 -6.43 -4.49
N ARG A 25 4.76 -5.29 -4.48
CA ARG A 25 4.90 -4.46 -3.27
C ARG A 25 3.55 -3.95 -2.78
N ARG A 26 2.71 -3.46 -3.69
CA ARG A 26 1.36 -3.00 -3.34
C ARG A 26 0.54 -4.13 -2.73
N PHE A 27 0.57 -5.30 -3.34
CA PHE A 27 -0.12 -6.49 -2.83
C PHE A 27 0.33 -6.82 -1.40
N ARG A 28 1.64 -6.79 -1.14
CA ARG A 28 2.20 -7.05 0.20
C ARG A 28 1.73 -6.03 1.22
N VAL A 29 1.72 -4.74 0.87
CA VAL A 29 1.23 -3.69 1.78
C VAL A 29 -0.25 -3.86 2.05
N GLU A 30 -1.05 -4.21 1.05
CA GLU A 30 -2.49 -4.48 1.21
C GLU A 30 -2.73 -5.67 2.15
N GLN A 31 -1.90 -6.71 2.07
CA GLN A 31 -1.96 -7.85 2.98
C GLN A 31 -1.63 -7.44 4.41
N ILE A 32 -0.58 -6.66 4.60
CA ILE A 32 -0.19 -6.14 5.92
C ILE A 32 -1.32 -5.30 6.50
N LEU A 33 -1.97 -4.47 5.69
CA LEU A 33 -3.11 -3.66 6.12
C LEU A 33 -4.28 -4.54 6.59
N ARG A 34 -4.60 -5.60 5.85
CA ARG A 34 -5.67 -6.55 6.26
C ARG A 34 -5.34 -7.23 7.58
N ASP A 35 -4.10 -7.68 7.75
CA ASP A 35 -3.64 -8.30 8.99
C ASP A 35 -3.71 -7.30 10.14
N PHE A 36 -3.35 -6.05 9.90
CA PHE A 36 -3.45 -4.97 10.87
C PHE A 36 -4.90 -4.72 11.27
N GLU A 37 -5.81 -4.66 10.32
CA GLU A 37 -7.25 -4.46 10.60
C GLU A 37 -7.82 -5.59 11.44
N ASP A 38 -7.47 -6.84 11.14
CA ASP A 38 -7.92 -8.01 11.90
C ASP A 38 -7.37 -7.98 13.33
N TYR A 39 -6.10 -7.63 13.49
CA TYR A 39 -5.45 -7.51 14.79
C TYR A 39 -6.07 -6.37 15.60
N ASP A 40 -6.30 -5.22 14.97
CA ASP A 40 -6.92 -4.04 15.58
C ASP A 40 -8.32 -4.36 16.11
N ARG A 41 -9.11 -5.12 15.34
CA ARG A 41 -10.43 -5.55 15.74
C ARG A 41 -10.38 -6.45 16.98
N SER A 42 -9.44 -7.39 17.02
CA SER A 42 -9.22 -8.27 18.18
C SER A 42 -8.82 -7.47 19.42
N LEU A 43 -7.94 -6.49 19.25
CA LEU A 43 -7.51 -5.60 20.34
C LEU A 43 -8.67 -4.75 20.87
N TYR A 44 -9.51 -4.27 19.98
CA TYR A 44 -10.69 -3.48 20.38
C TYR A 44 -11.57 -4.24 21.37
N PHE A 45 -11.88 -5.51 21.09
CA PHE A 45 -12.65 -6.33 21.99
C PHE A 45 -11.95 -6.57 23.34
N SER A 46 -10.66 -6.86 23.29
CA SER A 46 -9.86 -7.06 24.52
C SER A 46 -9.78 -5.80 25.38
N GLU A 47 -9.61 -4.64 24.75
CA GLU A 47 -9.55 -3.35 25.44
C GLU A 47 -10.89 -3.00 26.07
N ASN A 48 -11.99 -3.28 25.37
CA ASN A 48 -13.34 -3.04 25.90
C ASN A 48 -13.61 -3.91 27.11
N ASP A 49 -13.24 -5.19 27.07
CA ASP A 49 -13.36 -6.11 28.21
C ASP A 49 -12.53 -5.64 29.40
N LEU A 50 -11.29 -5.17 29.14
CA LEU A 50 -10.41 -4.65 30.19
C LEU A 50 -11.01 -3.39 30.81
N TRP A 51 -11.55 -2.50 29.99
CA TRP A 51 -12.17 -1.26 30.47
C TRP A 51 -13.38 -1.57 31.36
N GLU A 52 -14.28 -2.47 30.92
CA GLU A 52 -15.43 -2.90 31.70
C GLU A 52 -15.00 -3.52 33.04
N ALA A 53 -13.99 -4.38 33.00
CA ALA A 53 -13.46 -5.01 34.22
C ALA A 53 -12.81 -4.00 35.17
N SER A 54 -12.31 -2.88 34.67
CA SER A 54 -11.65 -1.83 35.46
C SER A 54 -12.63 -0.81 36.08
N LEU A 55 -13.90 -0.82 35.66
CA LEU A 55 -14.91 0.13 36.14
C LEU A 55 -15.02 0.10 37.68
N GLY A 56 -14.97 1.29 38.29
CA GLY A 56 -14.96 1.43 39.73
C GLY A 56 -13.57 1.32 40.37
N SER A 57 -12.55 0.95 39.62
CA SER A 57 -11.18 0.92 40.09
C SER A 57 -10.53 2.29 39.93
N ARG A 58 -9.51 2.58 40.75
CA ARG A 58 -8.72 3.83 40.64
C ARG A 58 -7.92 3.93 39.36
N TYR A 59 -7.77 2.84 38.61
CA TYR A 59 -7.01 2.78 37.36
C TYR A 59 -7.86 3.02 36.11
N ALA A 60 -9.20 3.07 36.26
CA ALA A 60 -10.11 3.23 35.13
C ALA A 60 -9.79 4.46 34.26
N TYR A 61 -9.53 5.60 34.91
CA TYR A 61 -9.19 6.84 34.21
C TYR A 61 -7.88 6.73 33.41
N GLN A 62 -6.84 6.14 34.02
CA GLN A 62 -5.56 5.94 33.35
C GLN A 62 -5.67 5.01 32.16
N LEU A 63 -6.45 3.93 32.27
CA LEU A 63 -6.68 2.98 31.21
C LEU A 63 -7.44 3.63 30.04
N GLU A 64 -8.39 4.48 30.34
CA GLU A 64 -9.13 5.25 29.32
C GLU A 64 -8.22 6.20 28.55
N GLU A 65 -7.37 6.97 29.23
CA GLU A 65 -6.40 7.85 28.59
C GLU A 65 -5.46 7.08 27.64
N ARG A 66 -4.90 5.99 28.13
CA ARG A 66 -3.99 5.15 27.32
C ARG A 66 -4.71 4.56 26.10
N ASN A 67 -5.95 4.15 26.28
CA ASN A 67 -6.75 3.63 25.19
C ASN A 67 -6.99 4.69 24.10
N GLN A 68 -7.28 5.94 24.50
CA GLN A 68 -7.46 7.05 23.57
C GLN A 68 -6.18 7.33 22.77
N GLU A 69 -5.01 7.31 23.42
CA GLU A 69 -3.72 7.49 22.78
C GLU A 69 -3.44 6.36 21.76
N LEU A 70 -3.70 5.12 22.15
CA LEU A 70 -3.53 3.98 21.27
C LEU A 70 -4.44 4.06 20.05
N GLN A 71 -5.70 4.46 20.22
CA GLN A 71 -6.63 4.64 19.12
C GLN A 71 -6.17 5.73 18.15
N TYR A 72 -5.61 6.81 18.67
CA TYR A 72 -5.04 7.87 17.85
C TYR A 72 -3.89 7.34 16.99
N HIS A 73 -2.95 6.62 17.60
CA HIS A 73 -1.81 6.05 16.87
C HIS A 73 -2.23 5.01 15.84
N ARG A 74 -3.24 4.21 16.14
CA ARG A 74 -3.81 3.23 15.19
C ARG A 74 -4.40 3.91 13.97
N ARG A 75 -5.13 5.00 14.16
CA ARG A 75 -5.71 5.78 13.07
C ARG A 75 -4.62 6.38 12.19
N GLN A 76 -3.56 6.92 12.79
CA GLN A 76 -2.42 7.44 12.05
C GLN A 76 -1.75 6.33 11.22
N MET A 77 -1.56 5.17 11.82
CA MET A 77 -0.96 4.02 11.15
C MET A 77 -1.82 3.54 9.97
N PHE A 78 -3.13 3.49 10.15
CA PHE A 78 -4.07 3.17 9.08
C PHE A 78 -3.97 4.16 7.92
N HIS A 79 -3.93 5.45 8.22
CA HIS A 79 -3.72 6.49 7.22
C HIS A 79 -2.41 6.32 6.46
N ASP A 80 -1.33 6.02 7.17
CA ASP A 80 -0.02 5.82 6.55
C ASP A 80 -0.02 4.63 5.60
N PHE A 81 -0.69 3.53 5.96
CA PHE A 81 -0.88 2.39 5.07
C PHE A 81 -1.66 2.76 3.81
N CYS A 82 -2.76 3.50 3.97
CA CYS A 82 -3.58 3.94 2.83
C CYS A 82 -2.79 4.87 1.91
N ASP A 83 -2.03 5.81 2.45
CA ASP A 83 -1.18 6.71 1.68
C ASP A 83 -0.10 5.95 0.92
N CYS A 84 0.50 4.95 1.56
CA CYS A 84 1.49 4.08 0.92
C CYS A 84 0.89 3.33 -0.27
N ILE A 85 -0.28 2.74 -0.09
CA ILE A 85 -0.99 2.02 -1.17
C ILE A 85 -1.31 2.97 -2.33
N ASP A 86 -1.81 4.16 -2.04
CA ASP A 86 -2.13 5.16 -3.06
C ASP A 86 -0.88 5.59 -3.84
N SER A 87 0.24 5.78 -3.13
CA SER A 87 1.52 6.12 -3.73
C SER A 87 2.01 5.02 -4.68
N LEU A 88 1.89 3.75 -4.27
CA LEU A 88 2.26 2.61 -5.10
C LEU A 88 1.36 2.49 -6.34
N LYS A 89 0.06 2.73 -6.20
CA LYS A 89 -0.87 2.74 -7.33
C LYS A 89 -0.54 3.83 -8.34
N LYS A 90 -0.16 5.01 -7.87
CA LYS A 90 0.26 6.12 -8.74
C LYS A 90 1.53 5.76 -9.50
N GLU A 91 2.48 5.12 -8.84
CA GLU A 91 3.71 4.66 -9.47
C GLU A 91 3.44 3.59 -10.52
N GLU A 92 2.55 2.64 -10.24
CA GLU A 92 2.11 1.65 -11.21
C GLU A 92 1.51 2.30 -12.46
N ARG A 93 0.63 3.29 -12.28
CA ARG A 93 0.02 4.02 -13.41
C ARG A 93 1.06 4.76 -14.23
N ARG A 94 2.04 5.39 -13.58
CA ARG A 94 3.13 6.08 -14.27
C ARG A 94 3.91 5.11 -15.15
N ILE A 95 4.24 3.93 -14.62
CA ILE A 95 4.95 2.90 -15.38
C ILE A 95 4.09 2.37 -16.52
N GLU A 96 2.80 2.14 -16.29
CA GLU A 96 1.86 1.73 -17.35
C GLU A 96 1.80 2.75 -18.48
N ASP A 97 1.76 4.04 -18.15
CA ASP A 97 1.76 5.11 -19.14
C ASP A 97 3.07 5.14 -19.93
N ASP A 98 4.19 4.90 -19.28
CA ASP A 98 5.50 4.83 -19.94
C ASP A 98 5.56 3.62 -20.89
N ILE A 99 5.02 2.48 -20.49
CA ILE A 99 4.92 1.28 -21.34
C ILE A 99 4.06 1.58 -22.57
N GLU A 100 2.93 2.21 -22.37
CA GLU A 100 2.03 2.60 -23.46
C GLU A 100 2.73 3.53 -24.46
N ALA A 101 3.49 4.50 -23.94
CA ALA A 101 4.25 5.41 -24.80
C ALA A 101 5.28 4.67 -25.64
N ILE A 102 5.95 3.67 -25.07
CA ILE A 102 6.91 2.83 -25.80
C ILE A 102 6.20 1.98 -26.86
N TYR A 103 5.04 1.43 -26.51
CA TYR A 103 4.24 0.68 -27.46
C TYR A 103 3.93 1.50 -28.72
N TYR A 104 3.52 2.74 -28.56
CA TYR A 104 3.25 3.62 -29.70
C TYR A 104 4.52 3.94 -30.52
N LYS A 105 5.64 4.15 -29.85
CA LYS A 105 6.92 4.34 -30.55
C LYS A 105 7.34 3.12 -31.37
N LYS A 106 7.20 1.94 -30.80
CA LYS A 106 7.48 0.67 -31.49
C LYS A 106 6.58 0.50 -32.71
N ARG A 107 5.31 0.85 -32.58
CA ARG A 107 4.35 0.79 -33.69
C ARG A 107 4.77 1.71 -34.82
N LYS A 108 5.23 2.92 -34.52
CA LYS A 108 5.75 3.85 -35.54
C LYS A 108 6.99 3.28 -36.22
N GLU A 109 7.90 2.70 -35.48
CA GLU A 109 9.11 2.07 -36.04
C GLU A 109 8.75 0.92 -37.01
N SER A 110 7.76 0.11 -36.66
CA SER A 110 7.35 -1.01 -37.49
C SER A 110 6.67 -0.58 -38.80
N LEU A 111 6.17 0.66 -38.86
CA LEU A 111 5.53 1.20 -40.06
C LEU A 111 6.51 1.92 -41.01
N LYS A 112 7.76 2.09 -40.60
CA LYS A 112 8.83 2.61 -41.47
C LYS A 112 9.40 1.50 -42.39
#